data_43249761b8cfe0fa54c4c5c804623104
#
_entry.id   43249761b8cfe0fa54c4c5c804623104
#
_cell.length_a   1.000
_cell.length_b   1.000
_cell.length_c   1.000
_cell.angle_alpha   90.00
_cell.angle_beta   90.00
_cell.angle_gamma   90.00
#
_symmetry.space_group_name_H-M   'P 1'
#
loop_
_entity.id
_entity.type
_entity.pdbx_description
1 polymer ?
#
loop_
_entity_poly.entity_id
_entity_poly.type
_entity_poly.pdbx_seq_one_letter_code
_entity_poly.pdbx_strand_id
1 'polypeptide(L)'
;QLFHSNNRKRRIMAEKTYPMTLAEKEKLEQELEELKLVRRPEVVERIKIARSYGDLSENSEYEAAKDEQAFVEGQISSLETKIRYAEIVDSDAVAVDEVAIGKTVTVQEVGETDEEVYSIVGSAGADAFAGKISNESPIGHALIGKKTGDVVTVETPAGSYQVKILNVEKTA
;
A
#
# COMPACT_ATOMS: atom_id res chain seq x y z
N GLN A 1 -6.41 7.66 -38.49
CA GLN A 1 -6.47 6.39 -37.73
C GLN A 1 -5.37 6.27 -36.69
N LEU A 2 -4.22 6.92 -36.85
CA LEU A 2 -3.10 6.86 -35.87
C LEU A 2 -3.36 7.69 -34.59
N PHE A 3 -4.19 8.71 -34.64
CA PHE A 3 -4.54 9.57 -33.49
C PHE A 3 -5.45 8.88 -32.46
N HIS A 4 -6.29 7.93 -32.87
CA HIS A 4 -7.21 7.22 -31.98
C HIS A 4 -6.53 6.14 -31.13
N SER A 5 -5.47 5.52 -31.64
CA SER A 5 -4.71 4.50 -30.93
C SER A 5 -3.86 5.08 -29.78
N ASN A 6 -3.33 6.29 -30.01
CA ASN A 6 -2.49 6.96 -29.01
C ASN A 6 -3.31 7.53 -27.83
N ASN A 7 -4.57 7.89 -28.09
CA ASN A 7 -5.45 8.39 -27.05
C ASN A 7 -5.98 7.28 -26.14
N ARG A 8 -6.16 6.05 -26.67
CA ARG A 8 -6.50 4.88 -25.86
C ARG A 8 -5.36 4.45 -24.93
N LYS A 9 -4.12 4.46 -25.43
CA LYS A 9 -2.94 4.15 -24.61
C LYS A 9 -2.72 5.18 -23.49
N ARG A 10 -2.92 6.46 -23.78
CA ARG A 10 -2.86 7.53 -22.77
C ARG A 10 -3.96 7.40 -21.73
N ARG A 11 -5.16 6.99 -22.11
CA ARG A 11 -6.29 6.79 -21.21
C ARG A 11 -6.09 5.60 -20.30
N ILE A 12 -5.53 4.49 -20.81
CA ILE A 12 -5.22 3.30 -20.02
C ILE A 12 -4.09 3.56 -19.01
N MET A 13 -3.07 4.35 -19.38
CA MET A 13 -2.00 4.73 -18.47
C MET A 13 -2.42 5.79 -17.44
N ALA A 14 -3.44 6.61 -17.74
CA ALA A 14 -3.99 7.62 -16.83
C ALA A 14 -4.97 7.03 -15.79
N GLU A 15 -5.44 5.77 -15.96
CA GLU A 15 -6.41 5.14 -15.08
C GLU A 15 -5.77 4.48 -13.85
N LYS A 16 -4.45 4.20 -13.86
CA LYS A 16 -3.78 3.59 -12.72
C LYS A 16 -3.25 4.65 -11.77
N THR A 17 -4.07 4.98 -10.79
CA THR A 17 -3.70 5.86 -9.68
C THR A 17 -3.62 5.08 -8.38
N TYR A 18 -2.96 5.67 -7.39
CA TYR A 18 -2.82 5.09 -6.06
C TYR A 18 -3.53 6.01 -5.06
N PRO A 19 -4.80 5.70 -4.68
CA PRO A 19 -5.49 6.50 -3.67
C PRO A 19 -4.82 6.37 -2.32
N MET A 20 -4.61 7.50 -1.67
CA MET A 20 -3.96 7.57 -0.37
C MET A 20 -4.26 8.91 0.31
N THR A 21 -4.12 8.96 1.63
CA THR A 21 -4.18 10.22 2.36
C THR A 21 -2.86 10.99 2.19
N LEU A 22 -2.88 12.28 2.48
CA LEU A 22 -1.66 13.10 2.47
C LEU A 22 -0.61 12.55 3.45
N ALA A 23 -1.02 12.11 4.64
CA ALA A 23 -0.13 11.51 5.63
C ALA A 23 0.55 10.24 5.10
N GLU A 24 -0.19 9.38 4.39
CA GLU A 24 0.37 8.19 3.75
C GLU A 24 1.39 8.54 2.68
N LYS A 25 1.10 9.56 1.86
CA LYS A 25 2.03 10.03 0.83
C LYS A 25 3.34 10.54 1.44
N GLU A 26 3.24 11.34 2.50
CA GLU A 26 4.41 11.85 3.22
C GLU A 26 5.26 10.72 3.79
N LYS A 27 4.63 9.67 4.31
CA LYS A 27 5.31 8.48 4.80
C LYS A 27 6.08 7.76 3.68
N LEU A 28 5.46 7.60 2.52
CA LEU A 28 6.12 7.01 1.35
C LEU A 28 7.31 7.85 0.87
N GLU A 29 7.17 9.16 0.90
CA GLU A 29 8.25 10.09 0.56
C GLU A 29 9.44 9.98 1.52
N GLN A 30 9.17 9.81 2.82
CA GLN A 30 10.22 9.58 3.83
C GLN A 30 10.92 8.24 3.62
N GLU A 31 10.18 7.17 3.33
CA GLU A 31 10.76 5.86 3.01
C GLU A 31 11.65 5.94 1.77
N LEU A 32 11.20 6.64 0.75
CA LEU A 32 11.97 6.84 -0.49
C LEU A 32 13.27 7.59 -0.21
N GLU A 33 13.20 8.64 0.57
CA GLU A 33 14.38 9.42 0.96
C GLU A 33 15.39 8.56 1.71
N GLU A 34 14.95 7.76 2.67
CA GLU A 34 15.83 6.84 3.41
C GLU A 34 16.49 5.81 2.48
N LEU A 35 15.74 5.22 1.56
CA LEU A 35 16.29 4.28 0.59
C LEU A 35 17.37 4.92 -0.29
N LYS A 36 17.15 6.14 -0.75
CA LYS A 36 18.09 6.85 -1.62
C LYS A 36 19.32 7.38 -0.89
N LEU A 37 19.15 7.91 0.33
CA LEU A 37 20.22 8.60 1.05
C LEU A 37 20.98 7.70 2.02
N VAL A 38 20.37 6.59 2.47
CA VAL A 38 20.99 5.69 3.47
C VAL A 38 21.22 4.31 2.88
N ARG A 39 20.18 3.61 2.46
CA ARG A 39 20.27 2.21 2.02
C ARG A 39 21.08 2.03 0.74
N ARG A 40 20.81 2.84 -0.26
CA ARG A 40 21.52 2.76 -1.54
C ARG A 40 23.04 2.96 -1.37
N PRO A 41 23.51 4.02 -0.68
CA PRO A 41 24.94 4.21 -0.44
C PRO A 41 25.58 3.07 0.36
N GLU A 42 24.90 2.52 1.37
CA GLU A 42 25.40 1.39 2.15
C GLU A 42 25.64 0.16 1.28
N VAL A 43 24.69 -0.16 0.40
CA VAL A 43 24.81 -1.31 -0.50
C VAL A 43 25.91 -1.10 -1.53
N VAL A 44 26.03 0.11 -2.09
CA VAL A 44 27.10 0.47 -3.03
C VAL A 44 28.47 0.30 -2.37
N GLU A 45 28.63 0.73 -1.12
CA GLU A 45 29.86 0.54 -0.36
C GLU A 45 30.18 -0.92 -0.10
N ARG A 46 29.18 -1.74 0.25
CA ARG A 46 29.35 -3.19 0.43
C ARG A 46 29.78 -3.89 -0.86
N ILE A 47 29.26 -3.48 -2.00
CA ILE A 47 29.69 -4.01 -3.31
C ILE A 47 31.17 -3.65 -3.54
N LYS A 48 31.55 -2.41 -3.28
CA LYS A 48 32.91 -1.93 -3.44
C LYS A 48 33.89 -2.71 -2.57
N ILE A 49 33.55 -2.95 -1.31
CA ILE A 49 34.34 -3.73 -0.37
C ILE A 49 34.46 -5.18 -0.85
N ALA A 50 33.35 -5.81 -1.25
CA ALA A 50 33.34 -7.19 -1.74
C ALA A 50 34.22 -7.36 -2.99
N ARG A 51 34.23 -6.37 -3.89
CA ARG A 51 35.14 -6.36 -5.06
C ARG A 51 36.61 -6.34 -4.69
N SER A 52 36.94 -5.71 -3.56
CA SER A 52 38.33 -5.62 -3.11
C SER A 52 38.93 -6.96 -2.69
N TYR A 53 38.11 -7.98 -2.45
CA TYR A 53 38.55 -9.32 -2.06
C TYR A 53 39.03 -10.21 -3.21
N GLY A 54 38.93 -9.75 -4.46
CA GLY A 54 39.52 -10.41 -5.63
C GLY A 54 38.50 -11.19 -6.48
N ASP A 55 38.53 -12.52 -6.50
CA ASP A 55 37.70 -13.32 -7.39
C ASP A 55 36.21 -13.19 -7.10
N LEU A 56 35.47 -12.58 -8.05
CA LEU A 56 34.03 -12.33 -7.93
C LEU A 56 33.17 -13.54 -8.27
N SER A 57 33.72 -14.56 -8.93
CA SER A 57 32.96 -15.73 -9.37
C SER A 57 32.55 -16.64 -8.21
N GLU A 58 33.31 -16.64 -7.10
CA GLU A 58 33.05 -17.43 -5.90
C GLU A 58 32.80 -16.58 -4.65
N ASN A 59 32.61 -15.27 -4.83
CA ASN A 59 32.44 -14.33 -3.73
C ASN A 59 30.96 -14.21 -3.34
N SER A 60 30.57 -14.95 -2.30
CA SER A 60 29.19 -14.94 -1.79
C SER A 60 28.74 -13.58 -1.22
N GLU A 61 29.67 -12.79 -0.68
CA GLU A 61 29.38 -11.43 -0.19
C GLU A 61 29.08 -10.48 -1.34
N TYR A 62 29.80 -10.62 -2.44
CA TYR A 62 29.53 -9.86 -3.66
C TYR A 62 28.14 -10.18 -4.23
N GLU A 63 27.82 -11.47 -4.35
CA GLU A 63 26.50 -11.93 -4.82
C GLU A 63 25.37 -11.41 -3.93
N ALA A 64 25.51 -11.54 -2.60
CA ALA A 64 24.52 -11.06 -1.64
C ALA A 64 24.33 -9.55 -1.74
N ALA A 65 25.42 -8.77 -1.89
CA ALA A 65 25.35 -7.32 -2.02
C ALA A 65 24.69 -6.88 -3.34
N LYS A 66 24.94 -7.62 -4.44
CA LYS A 66 24.30 -7.37 -5.72
C LYS A 66 22.81 -7.67 -5.68
N ASP A 67 22.41 -8.76 -5.01
CA ASP A 67 20.99 -9.10 -4.82
C ASP A 67 20.27 -8.04 -3.99
N GLU A 68 20.91 -7.56 -2.93
CA GLU A 68 20.36 -6.46 -2.12
C GLU A 68 20.25 -5.15 -2.91
N GLN A 69 21.23 -4.85 -3.77
CA GLN A 69 21.15 -3.69 -4.66
C GLN A 69 19.93 -3.77 -5.56
N ALA A 70 19.70 -4.91 -6.19
CA ALA A 70 18.53 -5.10 -7.05
C ALA A 70 17.22 -4.92 -6.27
N PHE A 71 17.15 -5.43 -5.05
CA PHE A 71 16.00 -5.26 -4.17
C PHE A 71 15.76 -3.79 -3.80
N VAL A 72 16.79 -3.08 -3.37
CA VAL A 72 16.70 -1.65 -3.02
C VAL A 72 16.27 -0.80 -4.22
N GLU A 73 16.87 -1.03 -5.39
CA GLU A 73 16.49 -0.30 -6.62
C GLU A 73 15.05 -0.60 -7.04
N GLY A 74 14.59 -1.83 -6.86
CA GLY A 74 13.19 -2.21 -7.09
C GLY A 74 12.23 -1.51 -6.14
N GLN A 75 12.57 -1.40 -4.86
CA GLN A 75 11.78 -0.65 -3.87
C GLN A 75 11.70 0.83 -4.22
N ILE A 76 12.83 1.45 -4.59
CA ILE A 76 12.88 2.85 -5.01
C ILE A 76 11.97 3.08 -6.21
N SER A 77 12.07 2.26 -7.23
CA SER A 77 11.24 2.36 -8.43
C SER A 77 9.75 2.24 -8.11
N SER A 78 9.39 1.27 -7.26
CA SER A 78 8.01 1.06 -6.83
C SER A 78 7.46 2.28 -6.07
N LEU A 79 8.22 2.82 -5.11
CA LEU A 79 7.82 4.00 -4.33
C LEU A 79 7.71 5.25 -5.21
N GLU A 80 8.64 5.46 -6.12
CA GLU A 80 8.58 6.59 -7.06
C GLU A 80 7.32 6.55 -7.92
N THR A 81 6.92 5.37 -8.39
CA THR A 81 5.70 5.18 -9.17
C THR A 81 4.46 5.48 -8.34
N LYS A 82 4.37 4.96 -7.12
CA LYS A 82 3.23 5.19 -6.23
C LYS A 82 3.08 6.66 -5.86
N ILE A 83 4.18 7.34 -5.58
CA ILE A 83 4.19 8.78 -5.25
C ILE A 83 3.80 9.62 -6.48
N ARG A 84 4.35 9.30 -7.64
CA ARG A 84 4.06 10.03 -8.88
C ARG A 84 2.59 9.98 -9.25
N TYR A 85 1.95 8.84 -9.09
CA TYR A 85 0.55 8.63 -9.45
C TYR A 85 -0.38 8.60 -8.23
N ALA A 86 0.06 9.17 -7.12
CA ALA A 86 -0.77 9.29 -5.93
C ALA A 86 -2.00 10.14 -6.20
N GLU A 87 -3.16 9.63 -5.80
CA GLU A 87 -4.41 10.36 -5.77
C GLU A 87 -4.74 10.65 -4.32
N ILE A 88 -4.65 11.91 -3.91
CA ILE A 88 -4.89 12.28 -2.52
C ILE A 88 -6.40 12.27 -2.24
N VAL A 89 -6.80 11.47 -1.25
CA VAL A 89 -8.17 11.40 -0.78
C VAL A 89 -8.27 12.04 0.62
N ASP A 90 -9.35 12.79 0.83
CA ASP A 90 -9.60 13.44 2.10
C ASP A 90 -10.67 12.66 2.86
N SER A 91 -10.29 12.08 4.01
CA SER A 91 -11.22 11.34 4.86
C SER A 91 -12.32 12.22 5.46
N ASP A 92 -12.11 13.54 5.50
CA ASP A 92 -13.11 14.50 6.01
C ASP A 92 -14.14 14.87 4.93
N ALA A 93 -13.95 14.46 3.67
CA ALA A 93 -14.90 14.69 2.58
C ALA A 93 -16.14 13.80 2.65
N VAL A 94 -16.13 12.76 3.50
CA VAL A 94 -17.27 11.86 3.75
C VAL A 94 -17.86 12.11 5.13
N ALA A 95 -19.05 11.56 5.39
CA ALA A 95 -19.69 11.66 6.70
C ALA A 95 -18.79 11.05 7.81
N VAL A 96 -18.92 11.56 9.02
CA VAL A 96 -18.09 11.18 10.18
C VAL A 96 -18.11 9.66 10.41
N ASP A 97 -19.25 9.02 10.24
CA ASP A 97 -19.46 7.57 10.45
C ASP A 97 -19.39 6.74 9.17
N GLU A 98 -19.01 7.34 8.04
CA GLU A 98 -18.87 6.63 6.77
C GLU A 98 -17.46 6.11 6.59
N VAL A 99 -17.36 4.84 6.19
CA VAL A 99 -16.08 4.17 5.93
C VAL A 99 -15.45 4.70 4.64
N ALA A 100 -14.22 5.14 4.74
CA ALA A 100 -13.42 5.60 3.61
C ALA A 100 -11.93 5.38 3.91
N ILE A 101 -11.08 5.56 2.90
CA ILE A 101 -9.63 5.60 3.12
C ILE A 101 -9.32 6.71 4.14
N GLY A 102 -8.49 6.40 5.13
CA GLY A 102 -8.16 7.30 6.23
C GLY A 102 -9.04 7.13 7.46
N LYS A 103 -9.95 6.16 7.45
CA LYS A 103 -10.81 5.80 8.59
C LYS A 103 -10.37 4.48 9.21
N THR A 104 -10.58 4.37 10.53
CA THR A 104 -10.40 3.15 11.30
C THR A 104 -11.77 2.60 11.68
N VAL A 105 -12.01 1.35 11.36
CA VAL A 105 -13.31 0.70 11.48
C VAL A 105 -13.22 -0.46 12.45
N THR A 106 -14.12 -0.49 13.43
CA THR A 106 -14.30 -1.63 14.32
C THR A 106 -15.48 -2.45 13.80
N VAL A 107 -15.24 -3.72 13.53
CA VAL A 107 -16.25 -4.66 13.02
C VAL A 107 -16.33 -5.89 13.88
N GLN A 108 -17.46 -6.58 13.80
CA GLN A 108 -17.69 -7.87 14.46
C GLN A 108 -18.37 -8.79 13.46
N GLU A 109 -17.79 -9.98 13.26
CA GLU A 109 -18.42 -10.98 12.43
C GLU A 109 -19.74 -11.43 13.07
N VAL A 110 -20.79 -11.52 12.27
CA VAL A 110 -22.11 -11.96 12.75
C VAL A 110 -22.01 -13.39 13.29
N GLY A 111 -22.40 -13.57 14.54
CA GLY A 111 -22.32 -14.86 15.24
C GLY A 111 -21.06 -15.07 16.07
N GLU A 112 -20.09 -14.17 15.97
CA GLU A 112 -18.86 -14.20 16.74
C GLU A 112 -18.88 -13.14 17.85
N THR A 113 -17.99 -13.30 18.86
CA THR A 113 -17.90 -12.38 19.98
C THR A 113 -16.72 -11.41 19.90
N ASP A 114 -15.72 -11.75 19.10
CA ASP A 114 -14.50 -10.96 18.98
C ASP A 114 -14.71 -9.78 18.02
N GLU A 115 -14.17 -8.64 18.39
CA GLU A 115 -14.12 -7.44 17.57
C GLU A 115 -12.79 -7.36 16.84
N GLU A 116 -12.82 -6.88 15.60
CA GLU A 116 -11.63 -6.63 14.78
C GLU A 116 -11.56 -5.16 14.41
N VAL A 117 -10.35 -4.60 14.47
CA VAL A 117 -10.10 -3.19 14.14
C VAL A 117 -9.22 -3.11 12.90
N TYR A 118 -9.69 -2.39 11.89
CA TYR A 118 -8.99 -2.20 10.63
C TYR A 118 -8.86 -0.73 10.30
N SER A 119 -7.67 -0.31 9.87
CA SER A 119 -7.48 0.99 9.23
C SER A 119 -7.54 0.82 7.72
N ILE A 120 -8.42 1.56 7.07
CA ILE A 120 -8.59 1.50 5.61
C ILE A 120 -7.54 2.40 4.96
N VAL A 121 -6.72 1.81 4.11
CA VAL A 121 -5.64 2.50 3.40
C VAL A 121 -5.73 2.22 1.90
N GLY A 122 -5.01 2.97 1.09
CA GLY A 122 -4.77 2.60 -0.30
C GLY A 122 -3.85 1.37 -0.37
N SER A 123 -3.84 0.67 -1.51
CA SER A 123 -3.04 -0.55 -1.70
C SER A 123 -1.55 -0.34 -1.43
N ALA A 124 -1.04 0.87 -1.67
CA ALA A 124 0.35 1.23 -1.42
C ALA A 124 0.75 1.19 0.06
N GLY A 125 -0.20 1.43 0.98
CA GLY A 125 0.03 1.48 2.43
C GLY A 125 -0.44 0.23 3.18
N ALA A 126 -0.91 -0.80 2.49
CA ALA A 126 -1.46 -2.00 3.13
C ALA A 126 -0.41 -2.77 3.92
N ASP A 127 -0.76 -3.14 5.14
CA ASP A 127 0.05 -3.96 6.04
C ASP A 127 -0.89 -4.73 6.98
N ALA A 128 -1.09 -6.00 6.68
CA ALA A 128 -2.02 -6.85 7.43
C ALA A 128 -1.61 -7.01 8.90
N PHE A 129 -0.30 -7.05 9.19
CA PHE A 129 0.20 -7.17 10.56
C PHE A 129 -0.06 -5.92 11.41
N ALA A 130 -0.12 -4.76 10.78
CA ALA A 130 -0.45 -3.50 11.44
C ALA A 130 -1.96 -3.17 11.43
N GLY A 131 -2.80 -4.10 10.95
CA GLY A 131 -4.24 -3.88 10.81
C GLY A 131 -4.62 -2.89 9.71
N LYS A 132 -3.73 -2.64 8.75
CA LYS A 132 -3.95 -1.74 7.63
C LYS A 132 -4.38 -2.54 6.40
N ILE A 133 -5.65 -2.44 6.05
CA ILE A 133 -6.22 -3.16 4.92
C ILE A 133 -6.46 -2.23 3.74
N SER A 134 -6.19 -2.76 2.55
CA SER A 134 -6.41 -2.04 1.30
C SER A 134 -7.90 -1.86 1.02
N ASN A 135 -8.24 -0.71 0.43
CA ASN A 135 -9.56 -0.47 -0.15
C ASN A 135 -9.91 -1.48 -1.25
N GLU A 136 -8.94 -2.15 -1.84
CA GLU A 136 -9.13 -3.17 -2.88
C GLU A 136 -9.26 -4.58 -2.30
N SER A 137 -8.90 -4.80 -1.02
CA SER A 137 -9.11 -6.09 -0.36
C SER A 137 -10.59 -6.44 -0.26
N PRO A 138 -10.97 -7.73 -0.15
CA PRO A 138 -12.38 -8.12 -0.06
C PRO A 138 -13.13 -7.40 1.06
N ILE A 139 -12.56 -7.35 2.25
CA ILE A 139 -13.21 -6.67 3.38
C ILE A 139 -13.17 -5.15 3.25
N GLY A 140 -12.07 -4.57 2.82
CA GLY A 140 -11.96 -3.12 2.59
C GLY A 140 -12.95 -2.64 1.53
N HIS A 141 -13.04 -3.35 0.42
CA HIS A 141 -13.98 -3.05 -0.65
C HIS A 141 -15.45 -3.13 -0.19
N ALA A 142 -15.78 -4.14 0.62
CA ALA A 142 -17.13 -4.32 1.15
C ALA A 142 -17.53 -3.22 2.15
N LEU A 143 -16.57 -2.72 2.95
CA LEU A 143 -16.82 -1.73 4.00
C LEU A 143 -16.93 -0.30 3.48
N ILE A 144 -16.21 0.07 2.42
CA ILE A 144 -16.19 1.44 1.91
C ILE A 144 -17.60 1.91 1.54
N GLY A 145 -17.94 3.13 1.99
CA GLY A 145 -19.25 3.74 1.77
C GLY A 145 -20.33 3.30 2.77
N LYS A 146 -20.04 2.35 3.62
CA LYS A 146 -20.96 1.87 4.66
C LYS A 146 -20.79 2.71 5.95
N LYS A 147 -21.75 2.58 6.86
CA LYS A 147 -21.81 3.38 8.08
C LYS A 147 -21.94 2.51 9.32
N THR A 148 -21.66 3.11 10.46
CA THR A 148 -21.88 2.48 11.77
C THR A 148 -23.30 1.91 11.85
N GLY A 149 -23.38 0.65 12.29
CA GLY A 149 -24.63 -0.11 12.41
C GLY A 149 -24.98 -0.95 11.20
N ASP A 150 -24.32 -0.72 10.07
CA ASP A 150 -24.58 -1.53 8.86
C ASP A 150 -24.02 -2.94 9.02
N VAL A 151 -24.76 -3.90 8.44
CA VAL A 151 -24.31 -5.29 8.28
C VAL A 151 -23.91 -5.48 6.82
N VAL A 152 -22.69 -5.90 6.62
CA VAL A 152 -22.07 -5.97 5.30
C VAL A 152 -21.66 -7.39 4.98
N THR A 153 -21.94 -7.84 3.76
CA THR A 153 -21.49 -9.13 3.25
C THR A 153 -20.12 -8.96 2.61
N VAL A 154 -19.15 -9.73 3.11
CA VAL A 154 -17.78 -9.77 2.57
C VAL A 154 -17.64 -11.03 1.71
N GLU A 155 -17.34 -10.84 0.44
CA GLU A 155 -17.15 -11.94 -0.50
C GLU A 155 -15.65 -12.22 -0.67
N THR A 156 -15.26 -13.48 -0.45
CA THR A 156 -13.88 -13.94 -0.63
C THR A 156 -13.87 -15.20 -1.52
N PRO A 157 -12.71 -15.55 -2.08
CA PRO A 157 -12.58 -16.81 -2.83
C PRO A 157 -12.94 -18.06 -2.01
N ALA A 158 -12.80 -18.01 -0.67
CA ALA A 158 -13.11 -19.10 0.24
C ALA A 158 -14.60 -19.13 0.65
N GLY A 159 -15.41 -18.14 0.27
CA GLY A 159 -16.81 -18.01 0.62
C GLY A 159 -17.15 -16.62 1.13
N SER A 160 -18.41 -16.41 1.51
CA SER A 160 -18.88 -15.13 2.04
C SER A 160 -19.18 -15.22 3.53
N TYR A 161 -19.02 -14.08 4.21
CA TYR A 161 -19.40 -13.92 5.61
C TYR A 161 -19.93 -12.50 5.84
N GLN A 162 -20.61 -12.30 6.96
CA GLN A 162 -21.20 -11.01 7.29
C GLN A 162 -20.51 -10.39 8.50
N VAL A 163 -20.29 -9.07 8.45
CA VAL A 163 -19.76 -8.29 9.56
C VAL A 163 -20.69 -7.13 9.86
N LYS A 164 -20.77 -6.76 11.12
CA LYS A 164 -21.47 -5.56 11.58
C LYS A 164 -20.44 -4.48 11.88
N ILE A 165 -20.67 -3.29 11.37
CA ILE A 165 -19.84 -2.11 11.68
C ILE A 165 -20.24 -1.54 13.03
N LEU A 166 -19.35 -1.59 14.00
CA LEU A 166 -19.60 -1.12 15.36
C LEU A 166 -19.19 0.33 15.56
N ASN A 167 -18.09 0.75 14.95
CA ASN A 167 -17.56 2.11 15.07
C ASN A 167 -16.75 2.49 13.84
N VAL A 168 -16.80 3.76 13.46
CA VAL A 168 -15.99 4.37 12.41
C VAL A 168 -15.41 5.65 12.96
N GLU A 169 -14.10 5.79 12.89
CA GLU A 169 -13.40 6.99 13.34
C GLU A 169 -12.25 7.34 12.38
N LYS A 170 -11.83 8.61 12.42
CA LYS A 170 -10.68 9.04 11.63
C LYS A 170 -9.42 8.38 12.18
N THR A 171 -8.57 7.86 11.30
CA THR A 171 -7.28 7.28 11.68
C THR A 171 -6.38 8.37 12.29
N ALA A 172 -5.83 8.05 13.45
CA ALA A 172 -4.93 8.96 14.17
C ALA A 172 -3.58 9.14 13.46
#